data_8caa957e953e9f1e2c26bbdb44d14fa5
#
_entry.id   8caa957e953e9f1e2c26bbdb44d14fa5
#
_cell.length_a   1.000
_cell.length_b   1.000
_cell.length_c   1.000
_cell.angle_alpha   90.00
_cell.angle_beta   90.00
_cell.angle_gamma   90.00
#
_symmetry.space_group_name_H-M   'P 1'
#
loop_
_entity.id
_entity.type
_entity.pdbx_description
1 polymer ?
#
loop_
_entity_poly.entity_id
_entity_poly.type
_entity_poly.pdbx_seq_one_letter_code
_entity_poly.pdbx_strand_id
1 'polypeptide(L)'
;VLKKCLPLLLLCTAPVFAKPVLTVYTYDSFAADWGPGPKIKKAFEADCNCELELVALEDGVSLLNRLRMEGKNSKADVVLGLDNNLLDAASKTGLFAKSGVAADAINVPGGWNNDTFVPFDYGYFAFVYDKNKLKNPPQSLKELVESDQNWRVIYQDPRTSTPGLGLLLWMQKVYGDDAPQAWQKLAKKTVTVTKGWSEAYGLFLKGESDLVLSYTTSPAYHILEEKKDNYAAANFSEGHYLQVEVAARTAASKQPELAQKFLQFMVSPAFQNAIPTGNWMYPVANVTLPAGFEKLTKPATTLEFTPAEVAAQRQAWISEWQRAVSR
;
A
#
# COMPACT_ATOMS: atom_id res chain seq x y z
N VAL A 1 73.98 -35.96 3.86
CA VAL A 1 72.79 -35.66 4.60
C VAL A 1 72.08 -34.49 3.88
N LEU A 2 71.06 -34.77 3.04
CA LEU A 2 70.30 -33.77 2.33
C LEU A 2 69.09 -33.33 3.20
N LYS A 3 69.06 -32.10 3.64
CA LYS A 3 67.93 -31.48 4.32
C LYS A 3 66.93 -31.04 3.22
N LYS A 4 65.79 -31.72 3.14
CA LYS A 4 64.65 -31.28 2.31
C LYS A 4 63.93 -30.13 3.06
N CYS A 5 64.01 -28.90 2.55
CA CYS A 5 63.17 -27.78 2.94
C CYS A 5 61.80 -27.93 2.24
N LEU A 6 60.77 -28.14 3.04
CA LEU A 6 59.38 -28.13 2.57
C LEU A 6 58.89 -26.68 2.55
N PRO A 7 58.37 -26.14 1.43
CA PRO A 7 57.81 -24.80 1.44
C PRO A 7 56.45 -24.83 2.16
N LEU A 8 56.32 -24.03 3.20
CA LEU A 8 55.08 -23.78 3.92
C LEU A 8 54.20 -22.87 3.03
N LEU A 9 53.20 -23.45 2.39
CA LEU A 9 52.15 -22.70 1.70
C LEU A 9 51.31 -21.99 2.75
N LEU A 10 51.50 -20.69 2.91
CA LEU A 10 50.56 -19.83 3.61
C LEU A 10 49.29 -19.72 2.72
N LEU A 11 48.25 -20.46 3.09
CA LEU A 11 46.91 -20.19 2.59
C LEU A 11 46.43 -18.88 3.23
N CYS A 12 46.50 -17.77 2.47
CA CYS A 12 45.78 -16.55 2.81
C CYS A 12 44.29 -16.82 2.58
N THR A 13 43.59 -17.22 3.63
CA THR A 13 42.13 -17.17 3.63
C THR A 13 41.73 -15.70 3.71
N ALA A 14 41.35 -15.11 2.58
CA ALA A 14 40.70 -13.81 2.56
C ALA A 14 39.40 -13.92 3.40
N PRO A 15 39.13 -12.97 4.30
CA PRO A 15 37.90 -13.01 5.05
C PRO A 15 36.72 -12.91 4.09
N VAL A 16 35.87 -13.93 4.07
CA VAL A 16 34.61 -13.89 3.31
C VAL A 16 33.66 -13.04 4.14
N PHE A 17 33.48 -11.76 3.76
CA PHE A 17 32.46 -10.92 4.34
C PHE A 17 31.09 -11.37 3.81
N ALA A 18 30.16 -11.69 4.74
CA ALA A 18 28.76 -11.91 4.38
C ALA A 18 28.19 -10.67 3.70
N LYS A 19 27.33 -10.85 2.70
CA LYS A 19 26.63 -9.74 2.05
C LYS A 19 25.77 -9.01 3.07
N PRO A 20 25.71 -7.67 3.03
CA PRO A 20 24.79 -6.93 3.88
C PRO A 20 23.33 -7.29 3.53
N VAL A 21 22.50 -7.34 4.54
CA VAL A 21 21.05 -7.60 4.40
C VAL A 21 20.30 -6.30 4.65
N LEU A 22 19.51 -5.89 3.68
CA LEU A 22 18.56 -4.77 3.83
C LEU A 22 17.19 -5.34 4.17
N THR A 23 16.65 -4.98 5.31
CA THR A 23 15.34 -5.44 5.78
C THR A 23 14.27 -4.40 5.47
N VAL A 24 13.29 -4.80 4.68
CA VAL A 24 12.14 -3.95 4.29
C VAL A 24 10.87 -4.52 4.87
N TYR A 25 10.20 -3.75 5.73
CA TYR A 25 8.86 -4.06 6.20
C TYR A 25 7.86 -3.58 5.16
N THR A 26 6.97 -4.46 4.76
CA THR A 26 5.94 -4.15 3.76
C THR A 26 4.65 -4.94 4.04
N TYR A 27 3.62 -4.73 3.25
CA TYR A 27 2.38 -5.48 3.39
C TYR A 27 2.42 -6.78 2.56
N ASP A 28 1.58 -7.73 2.92
CA ASP A 28 1.63 -9.10 2.40
C ASP A 28 1.46 -9.19 0.88
N SER A 29 0.56 -8.42 0.29
CA SER A 29 0.32 -8.44 -1.16
C SER A 29 1.51 -7.90 -1.97
N PHE A 30 2.33 -7.01 -1.40
CA PHE A 30 3.55 -6.54 -2.06
C PHE A 30 4.61 -7.64 -2.10
N ALA A 31 4.77 -8.39 -1.01
CA ALA A 31 5.78 -9.42 -0.85
C ALA A 31 5.37 -10.80 -1.40
N ALA A 32 4.09 -11.01 -1.72
CA ALA A 32 3.57 -12.29 -2.20
C ALA A 32 4.22 -12.69 -3.53
N ASP A 33 4.21 -14.00 -3.84
CA ASP A 33 4.77 -14.53 -5.08
C ASP A 33 4.15 -13.90 -6.33
N TRP A 34 2.88 -13.56 -6.27
CA TRP A 34 2.13 -12.88 -7.35
C TRP A 34 2.23 -11.36 -7.32
N GLY A 35 2.80 -10.79 -6.27
CA GLY A 35 3.02 -9.36 -6.12
C GLY A 35 4.32 -8.88 -6.78
N PRO A 36 4.63 -7.58 -6.67
CA PRO A 36 5.83 -7.02 -7.31
C PRO A 36 7.13 -7.35 -6.58
N GLY A 37 7.06 -7.78 -5.32
CA GLY A 37 8.22 -8.00 -4.45
C GLY A 37 9.29 -8.89 -5.02
N PRO A 38 8.97 -10.09 -5.54
CA PRO A 38 10.00 -10.99 -6.09
C PRO A 38 10.81 -10.41 -7.24
N LYS A 39 10.17 -9.70 -8.18
CA LYS A 39 10.88 -9.02 -9.28
C LYS A 39 11.76 -7.88 -8.77
N ILE A 40 11.25 -7.10 -7.84
CA ILE A 40 11.96 -5.97 -7.23
C ILE A 40 13.18 -6.48 -6.46
N LYS A 41 13.02 -7.53 -5.67
CA LYS A 41 14.11 -8.18 -4.94
C LYS A 41 15.21 -8.63 -5.90
N LYS A 42 14.86 -9.33 -6.96
CA LYS A 42 15.82 -9.81 -7.95
C LYS A 42 16.56 -8.66 -8.63
N ALA A 43 15.86 -7.63 -9.05
CA ALA A 43 16.45 -6.47 -9.72
C ALA A 43 17.38 -5.68 -8.79
N PHE A 44 16.99 -5.45 -7.56
CA PHE A 44 17.80 -4.72 -6.59
C PHE A 44 19.05 -5.52 -6.19
N GLU A 45 18.91 -6.81 -5.91
CA GLU A 45 20.03 -7.68 -5.53
C GLU A 45 21.06 -7.83 -6.64
N ALA A 46 20.65 -7.74 -7.91
CA ALA A 46 21.56 -7.78 -9.05
C ALA A 46 22.51 -6.57 -9.09
N ASP A 47 22.14 -5.46 -8.46
CA ASP A 47 22.87 -4.19 -8.53
C ASP A 47 23.52 -3.77 -7.20
N CYS A 48 23.05 -4.26 -6.07
CA CYS A 48 23.50 -3.77 -4.76
C CYS A 48 24.63 -4.59 -4.11
N ASN A 49 24.93 -5.76 -4.62
CA ASN A 49 25.80 -6.73 -3.95
C ASN A 49 25.35 -6.96 -2.50
N CYS A 50 24.05 -7.07 -2.30
CA CYS A 50 23.38 -7.22 -1.02
C CYS A 50 22.24 -8.24 -1.11
N GLU A 51 21.65 -8.54 0.01
CA GLU A 51 20.44 -9.34 0.12
C GLU A 51 19.29 -8.43 0.56
N LEU A 52 18.14 -8.54 -0.10
CA LEU A 52 16.91 -7.82 0.24
C LEU A 52 15.98 -8.79 0.96
N GLU A 53 15.65 -8.50 2.22
CA GLU A 53 14.69 -9.26 2.99
C GLU A 53 13.38 -8.50 3.10
N LEU A 54 12.29 -9.07 2.57
CA LEU A 54 10.95 -8.51 2.69
C LEU A 54 10.23 -9.17 3.85
N VAL A 55 9.83 -8.38 4.84
CA VAL A 55 9.06 -8.82 6.00
C VAL A 55 7.63 -8.35 5.81
N ALA A 56 6.70 -9.29 5.65
CA ALA A 56 5.32 -9.00 5.33
C ALA A 56 4.45 -8.89 6.58
N LEU A 57 3.66 -7.81 6.64
CA LEU A 57 2.60 -7.60 7.63
C LEU A 57 1.25 -7.60 6.92
N GLU A 58 0.15 -7.51 7.68
CA GLU A 58 -1.20 -7.64 7.11
C GLU A 58 -1.57 -6.48 6.17
N ASP A 59 -1.19 -5.25 6.52
CA ASP A 59 -1.53 -4.06 5.72
C ASP A 59 -0.73 -2.83 6.20
N GLY A 60 -0.96 -1.67 5.57
CA GLY A 60 -0.13 -0.48 5.74
C GLY A 60 -0.20 0.18 7.11
N VAL A 61 -1.36 0.25 7.76
CA VAL A 61 -1.44 0.82 9.12
C VAL A 61 -0.71 -0.08 10.12
N SER A 62 -0.77 -1.39 9.93
CA SER A 62 -0.02 -2.35 10.75
C SER A 62 1.50 -2.10 10.72
N LEU A 63 2.02 -1.59 9.60
CA LEU A 63 3.44 -1.19 9.50
C LEU A 63 3.79 -0.11 10.52
N LEU A 64 3.00 0.94 10.58
CA LEU A 64 3.23 2.03 11.53
C LEU A 64 3.08 1.57 12.98
N ASN A 65 2.05 0.76 13.24
CA ASN A 65 1.83 0.19 14.58
C ASN A 65 3.03 -0.64 15.04
N ARG A 66 3.58 -1.47 14.14
CA ARG A 66 4.77 -2.30 14.41
C ARG A 66 5.99 -1.45 14.70
N LEU A 67 6.22 -0.41 13.91
CA LEU A 67 7.35 0.50 14.10
C LEU A 67 7.26 1.22 15.46
N ARG A 68 6.08 1.66 15.85
CA ARG A 68 5.86 2.29 17.16
C ARG A 68 6.17 1.34 18.32
N MET A 69 5.78 0.06 18.20
CA MET A 69 6.07 -0.95 19.21
C MET A 69 7.56 -1.24 19.34
N GLU A 70 8.24 -1.36 18.22
CA GLU A 70 9.67 -1.69 18.18
C GLU A 70 10.57 -0.48 18.47
N GLY A 71 10.12 0.70 18.09
CA GLY A 71 10.87 1.94 18.27
C GLY A 71 12.24 1.88 17.60
N LYS A 72 13.27 2.38 18.30
CA LYS A 72 14.65 2.40 17.82
C LYS A 72 15.29 1.01 17.72
N ASN A 73 14.66 0.00 18.29
CA ASN A 73 15.13 -1.40 18.26
C ASN A 73 14.59 -2.17 17.06
N SER A 74 13.78 -1.53 16.22
CA SER A 74 13.28 -2.17 15.01
C SER A 74 14.42 -2.62 14.10
N LYS A 75 14.23 -3.80 13.49
CA LYS A 75 15.16 -4.33 12.48
C LYS A 75 14.88 -3.80 11.10
N ALA A 76 13.82 -3.03 10.90
CA ALA A 76 13.48 -2.44 9.62
C ALA A 76 14.51 -1.38 9.22
N ASP A 77 15.06 -1.51 8.04
CA ASP A 77 15.89 -0.48 7.41
C ASP A 77 15.03 0.47 6.58
N VAL A 78 13.98 -0.09 5.96
CA VAL A 78 13.00 0.61 5.14
C VAL A 78 11.61 0.11 5.51
N VAL A 79 10.65 1.02 5.52
CA VAL A 79 9.22 0.70 5.63
C VAL A 79 8.56 1.13 4.34
N LEU A 80 7.92 0.19 3.65
CA LEU A 80 7.32 0.37 2.33
C LEU A 80 5.84 0.01 2.41
N GLY A 81 4.96 0.99 2.26
CA GLY A 81 3.52 0.75 2.27
C GLY A 81 2.73 1.63 3.25
N LEU A 82 3.35 2.64 3.84
CA LEU A 82 2.62 3.75 4.43
C LEU A 82 1.97 4.55 3.29
N ASP A 83 1.10 5.49 3.60
CA ASP A 83 0.47 6.32 2.58
C ASP A 83 0.39 7.80 2.99
N ASN A 84 -0.12 8.62 2.08
CA ASN A 84 -0.31 10.05 2.28
C ASN A 84 -1.10 10.40 3.56
N ASN A 85 -2.01 9.53 3.99
CA ASN A 85 -2.83 9.77 5.17
C ASN A 85 -2.05 9.58 6.49
N LEU A 86 -0.95 8.85 6.46
CA LEU A 86 -0.14 8.55 7.63
C LEU A 86 1.13 9.42 7.76
N LEU A 87 1.38 10.34 6.81
CA LEU A 87 2.64 11.10 6.78
C LEU A 87 2.91 11.86 8.07
N ASP A 88 1.93 12.60 8.57
CA ASP A 88 2.11 13.42 9.76
C ASP A 88 2.26 12.54 11.02
N ALA A 89 1.42 11.52 11.15
CA ALA A 89 1.51 10.55 12.24
C ALA A 89 2.86 9.83 12.27
N ALA A 90 3.35 9.43 11.09
CA ALA A 90 4.65 8.76 10.95
C ALA A 90 5.81 9.73 11.26
N SER A 91 5.75 10.97 10.76
CA SER A 91 6.76 11.99 11.03
C SER A 91 6.91 12.27 12.53
N LYS A 92 5.81 12.34 13.25
CA LYS A 92 5.80 12.62 14.69
C LYS A 92 6.43 11.53 15.55
N THR A 93 6.62 10.32 14.99
CA THR A 93 7.32 9.26 15.73
C THR A 93 8.80 9.53 15.91
N GLY A 94 9.41 10.35 15.05
CA GLY A 94 10.85 10.59 15.03
C GLY A 94 11.67 9.38 14.57
N LEU A 95 11.03 8.34 14.03
CA LEU A 95 11.69 7.09 13.66
C LEU A 95 12.26 7.07 12.24
N PHE A 96 11.95 8.07 11.42
CA PHE A 96 12.33 8.10 10.01
C PHE A 96 13.37 9.18 9.73
N ALA A 97 14.24 8.93 8.76
CA ALA A 97 15.26 9.83 8.30
C ALA A 97 14.94 10.38 6.91
N LYS A 98 15.53 11.52 6.56
CA LYS A 98 15.38 12.11 5.24
C LYS A 98 15.83 11.15 4.15
N SER A 99 15.09 11.10 3.04
CA SER A 99 15.30 10.12 1.97
C SER A 99 16.56 10.36 1.14
N GLY A 100 16.93 11.61 0.95
CA GLY A 100 18.00 11.99 0.02
C GLY A 100 17.62 11.79 -1.46
N VAL A 101 16.35 11.49 -1.76
CA VAL A 101 15.83 11.27 -3.12
C VAL A 101 15.26 12.58 -3.65
N ALA A 102 15.67 12.94 -4.88
CA ALA A 102 15.13 14.12 -5.55
C ALA A 102 13.67 13.89 -5.98
N ALA A 103 12.80 14.87 -5.70
CA ALA A 103 11.37 14.79 -6.01
C ALA A 103 11.04 15.07 -7.49
N ASP A 104 12.00 15.53 -8.28
CA ASP A 104 11.78 16.00 -9.65
C ASP A 104 11.24 14.94 -10.60
N ALA A 105 11.57 13.65 -10.36
CA ALA A 105 11.13 12.54 -11.17
C ALA A 105 9.81 11.91 -10.67
N ILE A 106 9.22 12.44 -9.59
CA ILE A 106 8.02 11.89 -8.97
C ILE A 106 6.80 12.64 -9.50
N ASN A 107 5.88 11.87 -10.11
CA ASN A 107 4.66 12.40 -10.69
C ASN A 107 3.45 11.74 -10.02
N VAL A 108 2.81 12.46 -9.11
CA VAL A 108 1.58 12.03 -8.42
C VAL A 108 0.54 13.15 -8.49
N PRO A 109 -0.76 12.83 -8.43
CA PRO A 109 -1.81 13.84 -8.41
C PRO A 109 -1.59 14.85 -7.27
N GLY A 110 -1.64 16.15 -7.60
CA GLY A 110 -1.40 17.23 -6.64
C GLY A 110 0.08 17.55 -6.37
N GLY A 111 0.99 16.80 -6.98
CA GLY A 111 2.44 16.97 -6.75
C GLY A 111 2.91 16.34 -5.45
N TRP A 112 4.20 16.40 -5.20
CA TRP A 112 4.82 15.83 -4.00
C TRP A 112 5.89 16.76 -3.45
N ASN A 113 5.80 17.05 -2.16
CA ASN A 113 6.75 17.92 -1.46
C ASN A 113 6.99 17.39 -0.05
N ASN A 114 7.80 16.32 0.05
CA ASN A 114 8.20 15.73 1.33
C ASN A 114 9.60 15.17 1.17
N ASP A 115 10.50 15.48 2.11
CA ASP A 115 11.90 15.08 2.04
C ASP A 115 12.21 13.76 2.76
N THR A 116 11.23 13.15 3.40
CA THR A 116 11.38 11.90 4.15
C THR A 116 10.68 10.72 3.46
N PHE A 117 9.42 10.91 3.07
CA PHE A 117 8.59 9.86 2.47
C PHE A 117 8.62 9.97 0.95
N VAL A 118 8.93 8.85 0.30
CA VAL A 118 9.08 8.76 -1.16
C VAL A 118 7.93 7.96 -1.75
N PRO A 119 7.11 8.55 -2.61
CA PRO A 119 6.05 7.82 -3.30
C PRO A 119 6.59 6.73 -4.22
N PHE A 120 5.89 5.61 -4.29
CA PHE A 120 6.20 4.55 -5.25
C PHE A 120 5.02 4.13 -6.11
N ASP A 121 3.79 4.41 -5.71
CA ASP A 121 2.59 4.25 -6.53
C ASP A 121 1.46 5.10 -5.98
N TYR A 122 0.36 5.18 -6.73
CA TYR A 122 -0.87 5.81 -6.27
C TYR A 122 -2.08 5.15 -6.91
N GLY A 123 -3.23 5.36 -6.30
CA GLY A 123 -4.51 4.89 -6.80
C GLY A 123 -5.67 5.56 -6.08
N TYR A 124 -6.87 5.20 -6.48
CA TYR A 124 -8.10 5.73 -5.90
C TYR A 124 -8.92 4.59 -5.33
N PHE A 125 -9.41 4.74 -4.11
CA PHE A 125 -10.27 3.73 -3.50
C PHE A 125 -11.59 3.63 -4.27
N ALA A 126 -12.06 2.41 -4.43
CA ALA A 126 -13.32 2.12 -5.08
C ALA A 126 -13.89 0.79 -4.58
N PHE A 127 -15.20 0.62 -4.68
CA PHE A 127 -15.85 -0.66 -4.47
C PHE A 127 -15.88 -1.43 -5.79
N VAL A 128 -15.31 -2.62 -5.78
CA VAL A 128 -15.23 -3.51 -6.94
C VAL A 128 -16.37 -4.52 -6.87
N TYR A 129 -16.93 -4.85 -8.01
CA TYR A 129 -18.05 -5.80 -8.15
C TYR A 129 -17.90 -6.63 -9.42
N ASP A 130 -18.65 -7.73 -9.50
CA ASP A 130 -18.74 -8.59 -10.67
C ASP A 130 -19.97 -8.20 -11.49
N LYS A 131 -19.78 -7.72 -12.71
CA LYS A 131 -20.86 -7.29 -13.61
C LYS A 131 -21.84 -8.42 -13.97
N ASN A 132 -21.39 -9.67 -13.90
CA ASN A 132 -22.26 -10.82 -14.15
C ASN A 132 -23.23 -11.08 -13.00
N LYS A 133 -22.88 -10.68 -11.79
CA LYS A 133 -23.69 -10.88 -10.58
C LYS A 133 -24.47 -9.65 -10.16
N LEU A 134 -23.91 -8.45 -10.39
CA LEU A 134 -24.52 -7.18 -10.00
C LEU A 134 -24.65 -6.28 -11.23
N LYS A 135 -25.89 -6.10 -11.70
CA LYS A 135 -26.17 -5.36 -12.95
C LYS A 135 -26.29 -3.85 -12.71
N ASN A 136 -26.80 -3.45 -11.56
CA ASN A 136 -27.03 -2.06 -11.20
C ASN A 136 -26.26 -1.71 -9.94
N PRO A 137 -24.94 -1.45 -10.05
CA PRO A 137 -24.11 -1.09 -8.90
C PRO A 137 -24.48 0.29 -8.36
N PRO A 138 -24.15 0.58 -7.10
CA PRO A 138 -24.33 1.92 -6.57
C PRO A 138 -23.50 2.95 -7.38
N GLN A 139 -24.08 4.14 -7.58
CA GLN A 139 -23.47 5.23 -8.33
C GLN A 139 -22.89 6.32 -7.41
N SER A 140 -23.03 6.14 -6.11
CA SER A 140 -22.48 7.05 -5.10
C SER A 140 -22.23 6.29 -3.81
N LEU A 141 -21.38 6.84 -2.95
CA LEU A 141 -21.18 6.30 -1.61
C LEU A 141 -22.48 6.40 -0.80
N LYS A 142 -23.22 7.49 -0.95
CA LYS A 142 -24.51 7.65 -0.30
C LYS A 142 -25.52 6.60 -0.73
N GLU A 143 -25.57 6.28 -2.01
CA GLU A 143 -26.45 5.21 -2.51
C GLU A 143 -26.08 3.84 -1.92
N LEU A 144 -24.77 3.52 -1.88
CA LEU A 144 -24.31 2.28 -1.25
C LEU A 144 -24.77 2.17 0.20
N VAL A 145 -24.65 3.25 0.95
CA VAL A 145 -24.96 3.30 2.39
C VAL A 145 -26.48 3.33 2.63
N GLU A 146 -27.23 4.11 1.88
CA GLU A 146 -28.62 4.47 2.20
C GLU A 146 -29.68 3.72 1.40
N SER A 147 -29.32 3.08 0.29
CA SER A 147 -30.26 2.33 -0.54
C SER A 147 -30.87 1.14 0.21
N ASP A 148 -32.11 0.79 -0.12
CA ASP A 148 -32.80 -0.40 0.36
C ASP A 148 -32.30 -1.70 -0.32
N GLN A 149 -31.39 -1.61 -1.26
CA GLN A 149 -30.79 -2.77 -1.92
C GLN A 149 -30.01 -3.61 -0.91
N ASN A 150 -30.14 -4.92 -1.01
CA ASN A 150 -29.45 -5.86 -0.12
C ASN A 150 -28.01 -6.15 -0.57
N TRP A 151 -27.25 -5.11 -0.86
CA TRP A 151 -25.84 -5.26 -1.21
C TRP A 151 -25.06 -5.75 0.00
N ARG A 152 -24.23 -6.75 -0.21
CA ARG A 152 -23.33 -7.28 0.80
C ARG A 152 -21.93 -6.70 0.56
N VAL A 153 -21.32 -6.15 1.58
CA VAL A 153 -20.08 -5.39 1.49
C VAL A 153 -19.02 -5.99 2.39
N ILE A 154 -17.79 -6.05 1.91
CA ILE A 154 -16.59 -6.32 2.71
C ILE A 154 -15.65 -5.13 2.57
N TYR A 155 -15.13 -4.66 3.69
CA TYR A 155 -14.08 -3.64 3.74
C TYR A 155 -13.08 -3.98 4.83
N GLN A 156 -12.01 -3.17 4.94
CA GLN A 156 -10.90 -3.43 5.84
C GLN A 156 -10.96 -2.51 7.07
N ASP A 157 -10.37 -2.99 8.15
CA ASP A 157 -10.31 -2.32 9.43
C ASP A 157 -9.41 -1.07 9.36
N PRO A 158 -9.90 0.12 9.68
CA PRO A 158 -9.09 1.35 9.64
C PRO A 158 -7.95 1.36 10.66
N ARG A 159 -7.96 0.47 11.65
CA ARG A 159 -6.91 0.37 12.67
C ARG A 159 -5.68 -0.38 12.19
N THR A 160 -5.77 -1.14 11.10
CA THR A 160 -4.70 -2.00 10.59
C THR A 160 -4.42 -1.80 9.10
N SER A 161 -5.37 -1.30 8.34
CA SER A 161 -5.36 -1.24 6.87
C SER A 161 -5.38 0.20 6.36
N THR A 162 -4.50 0.51 5.40
CA THR A 162 -4.54 1.80 4.70
C THR A 162 -5.79 1.97 3.81
N PRO A 163 -6.28 0.95 3.07
CA PRO A 163 -7.61 1.04 2.46
C PRO A 163 -8.74 1.24 3.48
N GLY A 164 -8.69 0.56 4.61
CA GLY A 164 -9.65 0.74 5.68
C GLY A 164 -9.67 2.15 6.24
N LEU A 165 -8.48 2.72 6.48
CA LEU A 165 -8.35 4.13 6.85
C LEU A 165 -8.88 5.04 5.74
N GLY A 166 -8.58 4.70 4.48
CA GLY A 166 -9.08 5.43 3.32
C GLY A 166 -10.61 5.51 3.29
N LEU A 167 -11.30 4.42 3.57
CA LEU A 167 -12.76 4.43 3.64
C LEU A 167 -13.27 5.27 4.81
N LEU A 168 -12.61 5.19 5.96
CA LEU A 168 -12.94 6.03 7.10
C LEU A 168 -12.93 7.51 6.72
N LEU A 169 -11.89 7.93 6.02
CA LEU A 169 -11.70 9.32 5.59
C LEU A 169 -12.67 9.68 4.45
N TRP A 170 -12.92 8.76 3.53
CA TRP A 170 -13.89 8.94 2.44
C TRP A 170 -15.30 9.18 3.01
N MET A 171 -15.70 8.40 3.99
CA MET A 171 -16.98 8.57 4.70
C MET A 171 -17.06 9.95 5.38
N GLN A 172 -15.98 10.42 5.98
CA GLN A 172 -15.93 11.74 6.57
C GLN A 172 -16.06 12.87 5.53
N LYS A 173 -15.43 12.71 4.37
CA LYS A 173 -15.57 13.68 3.28
C LYS A 173 -17.01 13.79 2.77
N VAL A 174 -17.70 12.66 2.68
CA VAL A 174 -19.05 12.61 2.11
C VAL A 174 -20.11 13.00 3.17
N TYR A 175 -19.97 12.53 4.39
CA TYR A 175 -21.00 12.64 5.42
C TYR A 175 -20.70 13.68 6.53
N GLY A 176 -19.44 14.01 6.74
CA GLY A 176 -19.08 14.95 7.82
C GLY A 176 -19.62 14.48 9.18
N ASP A 177 -20.38 15.33 9.85
CA ASP A 177 -20.94 15.04 11.18
C ASP A 177 -21.97 13.89 11.17
N ASP A 178 -22.50 13.53 10.01
CA ASP A 178 -23.46 12.42 9.87
C ASP A 178 -22.77 11.06 9.64
N ALA A 179 -21.43 11.01 9.69
CA ALA A 179 -20.68 9.77 9.47
C ALA A 179 -21.07 8.63 10.45
N PRO A 180 -21.34 8.87 11.76
CA PRO A 180 -21.75 7.78 12.65
C PRO A 180 -23.01 7.06 12.19
N GLN A 181 -24.02 7.81 11.75
CA GLN A 181 -25.26 7.23 11.24
C GLN A 181 -25.03 6.46 9.93
N ALA A 182 -24.16 6.98 9.06
CA ALA A 182 -23.77 6.31 7.83
C ALA A 182 -23.08 4.98 8.11
N TRP A 183 -22.19 4.93 9.09
CA TRP A 183 -21.54 3.68 9.51
C TRP A 183 -22.52 2.67 10.08
N GLN A 184 -23.50 3.12 10.85
CA GLN A 184 -24.57 2.23 11.36
C GLN A 184 -25.38 1.60 10.22
N LYS A 185 -25.68 2.38 9.18
CA LYS A 185 -26.40 1.89 8.00
C LYS A 185 -25.53 0.90 7.20
N LEU A 186 -24.28 1.22 6.97
CA LEU A 186 -23.35 0.35 6.25
C LEU A 186 -23.09 -0.95 7.02
N ALA A 187 -23.08 -0.90 8.35
CA ALA A 187 -22.89 -2.09 9.18
C ALA A 187 -23.96 -3.17 8.90
N LYS A 188 -25.18 -2.77 8.58
CA LYS A 188 -26.27 -3.71 8.24
C LYS A 188 -26.02 -4.44 6.92
N LYS A 189 -25.18 -3.90 6.04
CA LYS A 189 -24.80 -4.48 4.75
C LYS A 189 -23.45 -5.19 4.82
N THR A 190 -22.73 -5.06 5.91
CA THR A 190 -21.35 -5.54 6.06
C THR A 190 -21.34 -7.02 6.42
N VAL A 191 -20.69 -7.83 5.59
CA VAL A 191 -20.47 -9.26 5.84
C VAL A 191 -19.39 -9.42 6.89
N THR A 192 -18.26 -8.76 6.69
CA THR A 192 -17.14 -8.77 7.61
C THR A 192 -16.22 -7.57 7.35
N VAL A 193 -15.40 -7.26 8.35
CA VAL A 193 -14.32 -6.28 8.28
C VAL A 193 -13.01 -7.03 8.50
N THR A 194 -12.13 -7.03 7.50
CA THR A 194 -10.89 -7.81 7.56
C THR A 194 -9.72 -6.96 8.05
N LYS A 195 -8.65 -7.60 8.52
CA LYS A 195 -7.44 -6.90 8.94
C LYS A 195 -6.73 -6.23 7.77
N GLY A 196 -6.75 -6.85 6.58
CA GLY A 196 -6.05 -6.35 5.42
C GLY A 196 -6.78 -6.59 4.11
N TRP A 197 -6.23 -6.01 3.06
CA TRP A 197 -6.82 -6.03 1.72
C TRP A 197 -6.86 -7.44 1.12
N SER A 198 -5.79 -8.24 1.26
CA SER A 198 -5.70 -9.57 0.63
C SER A 198 -6.84 -10.49 1.06
N GLU A 199 -7.15 -10.53 2.35
CA GLU A 199 -8.24 -11.33 2.88
C GLU A 199 -9.59 -10.85 2.35
N ALA A 200 -9.83 -9.54 2.36
CA ALA A 200 -11.09 -8.96 1.86
C ALA A 200 -11.33 -9.28 0.40
N TYR A 201 -10.33 -9.05 -0.44
CA TYR A 201 -10.45 -9.29 -1.87
C TYR A 201 -10.60 -10.78 -2.18
N GLY A 202 -9.87 -11.63 -1.47
CA GLY A 202 -10.01 -13.08 -1.59
C GLY A 202 -11.40 -13.60 -1.25
N LEU A 203 -12.02 -13.09 -0.18
CA LEU A 203 -13.42 -13.43 0.19
C LEU A 203 -14.41 -12.98 -0.88
N PHE A 204 -14.23 -11.78 -1.42
CA PHE A 204 -15.05 -11.28 -2.52
C PHE A 204 -14.97 -12.19 -3.75
N LEU A 205 -13.77 -12.61 -4.15
CA LEU A 205 -13.59 -13.51 -5.29
C LEU A 205 -14.24 -14.88 -5.09
N LYS A 206 -14.41 -15.31 -3.84
CA LYS A 206 -15.15 -16.53 -3.47
C LYS A 206 -16.67 -16.34 -3.45
N GLY A 207 -17.16 -15.13 -3.71
CA GLY A 207 -18.57 -14.81 -3.73
C GLY A 207 -19.19 -14.48 -2.38
N GLU A 208 -18.37 -14.17 -1.35
CA GLU A 208 -18.85 -13.85 0.00
C GLU A 208 -19.49 -12.47 0.11
N SER A 209 -19.25 -11.59 -0.87
CA SER A 209 -19.89 -10.28 -0.93
C SER A 209 -20.17 -9.85 -2.37
N ASP A 210 -21.03 -8.84 -2.53
CA ASP A 210 -21.36 -8.25 -3.83
C ASP A 210 -20.36 -7.16 -4.20
N LEU A 211 -19.84 -6.46 -3.20
CA LEU A 211 -18.89 -5.36 -3.35
C LEU A 211 -17.77 -5.51 -2.32
N VAL A 212 -16.56 -5.11 -2.72
CA VAL A 212 -15.39 -5.10 -1.84
C VAL A 212 -14.63 -3.79 -2.00
N LEU A 213 -14.16 -3.25 -0.88
CA LEU A 213 -13.28 -2.08 -0.91
C LEU A 213 -11.93 -2.47 -1.51
N SER A 214 -11.58 -1.80 -2.60
CA SER A 214 -10.32 -1.97 -3.31
C SER A 214 -9.97 -0.66 -4.03
N TYR A 215 -9.59 -0.73 -5.31
CA TYR A 215 -9.13 0.41 -6.09
C TYR A 215 -9.78 0.43 -7.46
N THR A 216 -9.82 1.62 -8.07
CA THR A 216 -10.27 1.75 -9.48
C THR A 216 -9.42 0.93 -10.45
N THR A 217 -8.19 0.59 -10.06
CA THR A 217 -7.25 -0.19 -10.87
C THR A 217 -7.40 -1.71 -10.73
N SER A 218 -8.17 -2.19 -9.76
CA SER A 218 -8.30 -3.63 -9.50
C SER A 218 -8.80 -4.45 -10.70
N PRO A 219 -9.70 -3.95 -11.56
CA PRO A 219 -10.13 -4.72 -12.73
C PRO A 219 -9.01 -5.05 -13.72
N ALA A 220 -7.92 -4.27 -13.75
CA ALA A 220 -6.80 -4.51 -14.65
C ALA A 220 -6.15 -5.88 -14.43
N TYR A 221 -6.05 -6.34 -13.20
CA TYR A 221 -5.56 -7.69 -12.88
C TYR A 221 -6.35 -8.75 -13.62
N HIS A 222 -7.66 -8.72 -13.53
CA HIS A 222 -8.54 -9.71 -14.16
C HIS A 222 -8.47 -9.64 -15.68
N ILE A 223 -8.39 -8.44 -16.24
CA ILE A 223 -8.27 -8.24 -17.69
C ILE A 223 -6.95 -8.81 -18.20
N LEU A 224 -5.84 -8.49 -17.57
CA LEU A 224 -4.50 -8.82 -18.07
C LEU A 224 -4.05 -10.23 -17.71
N GLU A 225 -4.31 -10.68 -16.48
CA GLU A 225 -3.84 -12.00 -16.01
C GLU A 225 -4.86 -13.11 -16.26
N GLU A 226 -6.15 -12.84 -16.13
CA GLU A 226 -7.20 -13.86 -16.24
C GLU A 226 -7.99 -13.78 -17.53
N LYS A 227 -7.79 -12.75 -18.34
CA LYS A 227 -8.57 -12.50 -19.58
C LYS A 227 -10.07 -12.40 -19.31
N LYS A 228 -10.43 -11.82 -18.16
CA LYS A 228 -11.80 -11.60 -17.71
C LYS A 228 -12.11 -10.11 -17.63
N ASP A 229 -13.23 -9.69 -18.21
CA ASP A 229 -13.68 -8.29 -18.23
C ASP A 229 -14.94 -8.05 -17.39
N ASN A 230 -15.30 -9.02 -16.55
CA ASN A 230 -16.53 -8.95 -15.75
C ASN A 230 -16.38 -8.18 -14.43
N TYR A 231 -15.18 -7.88 -13.99
CA TYR A 231 -14.97 -7.07 -12.79
C TYR A 231 -14.87 -5.60 -13.14
N ALA A 232 -15.49 -4.76 -12.33
CA ALA A 232 -15.48 -3.32 -12.50
C ALA A 232 -15.41 -2.59 -11.15
N ALA A 233 -14.92 -1.37 -11.17
CA ALA A 233 -14.97 -0.46 -10.03
C ALA A 233 -16.19 0.44 -10.17
N ALA A 234 -17.04 0.50 -9.16
CA ALA A 234 -18.19 1.39 -9.14
C ALA A 234 -17.70 2.85 -9.15
N ASN A 235 -18.26 3.64 -10.06
CA ASN A 235 -17.90 5.04 -10.20
C ASN A 235 -18.84 5.90 -9.35
N PHE A 236 -18.31 6.50 -8.28
CA PHE A 236 -19.10 7.30 -7.34
C PHE A 236 -19.07 8.78 -7.68
N SER A 237 -20.25 9.35 -7.77
CA SER A 237 -20.43 10.76 -8.16
C SER A 237 -19.82 11.78 -7.22
N GLU A 238 -19.67 11.43 -5.93
CA GLU A 238 -19.02 12.32 -4.95
C GLU A 238 -17.52 12.47 -5.19
N GLY A 239 -16.93 11.58 -5.99
CA GLY A 239 -15.49 11.46 -6.16
C GLY A 239 -14.91 10.28 -5.42
N HIS A 240 -13.61 10.06 -5.62
CA HIS A 240 -12.88 8.94 -5.02
C HIS A 240 -11.70 9.47 -4.20
N TYR A 241 -11.44 8.81 -3.08
CA TYR A 241 -10.36 9.20 -2.19
C TYR A 241 -9.01 8.72 -2.73
N LEU A 242 -8.03 9.62 -2.79
CA LEU A 242 -6.69 9.35 -3.29
C LEU A 242 -5.82 8.66 -2.24
N GLN A 243 -5.11 7.60 -2.66
CA GLN A 243 -4.01 7.02 -1.92
C GLN A 243 -2.71 7.19 -2.69
N VAL A 244 -1.69 7.75 -2.04
CA VAL A 244 -0.30 7.75 -2.52
C VAL A 244 0.49 6.87 -1.56
N GLU A 245 0.99 5.75 -2.04
CA GLU A 245 1.79 4.85 -1.21
C GLU A 245 3.25 5.31 -1.19
N VAL A 246 3.85 5.24 -0.01
CA VAL A 246 5.18 5.78 0.23
C VAL A 246 6.07 4.79 0.98
N ALA A 247 7.36 4.99 0.83
CA ALA A 247 8.38 4.33 1.65
C ALA A 247 9.29 5.36 2.31
N ALA A 248 9.90 4.96 3.42
CA ALA A 248 10.87 5.77 4.13
C ALA A 248 11.93 4.88 4.77
N ARG A 249 13.14 5.41 4.95
CA ARG A 249 14.18 4.72 5.70
C ARG A 249 14.10 5.07 7.17
N THR A 250 14.46 4.11 8.02
CA THR A 250 14.46 4.32 9.47
C THR A 250 15.73 5.05 9.90
N ALA A 251 15.60 5.95 10.88
CA ALA A 251 16.73 6.71 11.40
C ALA A 251 17.73 5.83 12.15
N ALA A 252 17.27 4.73 12.77
CA ALA A 252 18.11 3.81 13.53
C ALA A 252 18.73 2.69 12.68
N SER A 253 18.47 2.67 11.37
CA SER A 253 19.04 1.66 10.46
C SER A 253 20.56 1.62 10.55
N LYS A 254 21.11 0.40 10.59
CA LYS A 254 22.55 0.17 10.51
C LYS A 254 23.05 0.11 9.07
N GLN A 255 22.16 0.28 8.09
CA GLN A 255 22.42 0.26 6.66
C GLN A 255 21.92 1.56 5.98
N PRO A 256 22.25 2.76 6.49
CA PRO A 256 21.63 4.00 6.00
C PRO A 256 21.89 4.25 4.51
N GLU A 257 23.09 3.96 4.02
CA GLU A 257 23.45 4.17 2.62
C GLU A 257 22.74 3.19 1.70
N LEU A 258 22.65 1.92 2.11
CA LEU A 258 21.93 0.89 1.36
C LEU A 258 20.42 1.16 1.33
N ALA A 259 19.87 1.63 2.45
CA ALA A 259 18.47 2.04 2.54
C ALA A 259 18.18 3.22 1.60
N GLN A 260 19.05 4.23 1.56
CA GLN A 260 18.92 5.34 0.63
C GLN A 260 19.02 4.89 -0.83
N LYS A 261 19.94 3.96 -1.13
CA LYS A 261 20.06 3.36 -2.47
C LYS A 261 18.77 2.66 -2.87
N PHE A 262 18.13 1.96 -1.95
CA PHE A 262 16.82 1.32 -2.22
C PHE A 262 15.73 2.35 -2.52
N LEU A 263 15.64 3.44 -1.74
CA LEU A 263 14.68 4.51 -1.99
C LEU A 263 14.90 5.17 -3.36
N GLN A 264 16.15 5.37 -3.75
CA GLN A 264 16.47 5.87 -5.08
C GLN A 264 16.08 4.87 -6.18
N PHE A 265 16.30 3.58 -5.94
CA PHE A 265 15.88 2.51 -6.83
C PHE A 265 14.36 2.47 -7.05
N MET A 266 13.58 2.80 -6.02
CA MET A 266 12.11 2.80 -6.12
C MET A 266 11.56 3.72 -7.21
N VAL A 267 12.23 4.81 -7.52
CA VAL A 267 11.80 5.74 -8.56
C VAL A 267 12.44 5.45 -9.91
N SER A 268 13.22 4.38 -10.01
CA SER A 268 13.86 3.94 -11.24
C SER A 268 12.88 3.15 -12.13
N PRO A 269 13.15 3.06 -13.45
CA PRO A 269 12.33 2.25 -14.35
C PRO A 269 12.24 0.76 -13.95
N ALA A 270 13.32 0.19 -13.40
CA ALA A 270 13.35 -1.22 -12.99
C ALA A 270 12.29 -1.53 -11.92
N PHE A 271 12.12 -0.64 -10.95
CA PHE A 271 11.07 -0.75 -9.94
C PHE A 271 9.70 -0.35 -10.51
N GLN A 272 9.63 0.82 -11.15
CA GLN A 272 8.37 1.43 -11.56
C GLN A 272 7.64 0.61 -12.65
N ASN A 273 8.37 -0.09 -13.52
CA ASN A 273 7.77 -1.00 -14.48
C ASN A 273 7.12 -2.24 -13.84
N ALA A 274 7.51 -2.60 -12.63
CA ALA A 274 6.90 -3.71 -11.89
C ALA A 274 5.58 -3.32 -11.18
N ILE A 275 5.28 -2.03 -11.08
CA ILE A 275 4.12 -1.55 -10.34
C ILE A 275 2.78 -1.84 -11.03
N PRO A 276 2.57 -1.47 -12.32
CA PRO A 276 1.24 -1.63 -12.94
C PRO A 276 0.73 -3.07 -12.97
N THR A 277 1.61 -4.04 -13.21
CA THR A 277 1.23 -5.46 -13.34
C THR A 277 1.66 -6.34 -12.17
N GLY A 278 2.25 -5.78 -11.14
CA GLY A 278 2.58 -6.49 -9.90
C GLY A 278 1.75 -6.01 -8.73
N ASN A 279 1.65 -4.68 -8.56
CA ASN A 279 0.90 -4.06 -7.48
C ASN A 279 -0.46 -3.50 -7.92
N TRP A 280 -0.71 -3.47 -9.22
CA TRP A 280 -2.00 -3.04 -9.83
C TRP A 280 -2.40 -1.63 -9.39
N MET A 281 -1.42 -0.74 -9.42
CA MET A 281 -1.54 0.68 -9.09
C MET A 281 -0.89 1.50 -10.21
N TYR A 282 -1.07 2.81 -10.15
CA TYR A 282 -0.41 3.74 -11.08
C TYR A 282 1.04 4.00 -10.63
N PRO A 283 2.01 3.95 -11.56
CA PRO A 283 3.39 4.28 -11.24
C PRO A 283 3.56 5.79 -11.02
N VAL A 284 4.61 6.17 -10.30
CA VAL A 284 4.95 7.58 -10.05
C VAL A 284 6.01 8.12 -11.00
N ALA A 285 6.71 7.23 -11.71
CA ALA A 285 7.66 7.59 -12.75
C ALA A 285 7.00 7.49 -14.13
N ASN A 286 7.61 8.12 -15.13
CA ASN A 286 7.11 8.11 -16.50
C ASN A 286 7.44 6.76 -17.17
N VAL A 287 6.59 5.77 -16.94
CA VAL A 287 6.66 4.45 -17.59
C VAL A 287 5.37 4.20 -18.34
N THR A 288 5.45 3.35 -19.39
CA THR A 288 4.29 2.98 -20.20
C THR A 288 3.33 2.10 -19.42
N LEU A 289 2.05 2.47 -19.38
CA LEU A 289 1.00 1.64 -18.80
C LEU A 289 0.64 0.50 -19.76
N PRO A 290 0.40 -0.72 -19.25
CA PRO A 290 -0.09 -1.82 -20.05
C PRO A 290 -1.46 -1.52 -20.67
N ALA A 291 -1.73 -2.13 -21.83
CA ALA A 291 -3.06 -2.09 -22.44
C ALA A 291 -4.09 -2.66 -21.45
N GLY A 292 -5.23 -2.02 -21.35
CA GLY A 292 -6.28 -2.35 -20.37
C GLY A 292 -6.45 -1.30 -19.26
N PHE A 293 -5.38 -0.57 -18.93
CA PHE A 293 -5.47 0.53 -17.97
C PHE A 293 -6.35 1.68 -18.46
N GLU A 294 -6.47 1.87 -19.78
CA GLU A 294 -7.36 2.87 -20.38
C GLU A 294 -8.84 2.57 -20.14
N LYS A 295 -9.20 1.33 -19.80
CA LYS A 295 -10.59 0.90 -19.53
C LYS A 295 -11.01 1.13 -18.08
N LEU A 296 -10.10 1.55 -17.23
CA LEU A 296 -10.35 1.70 -15.80
C LEU A 296 -11.19 2.95 -15.52
N THR A 297 -11.98 2.87 -14.44
CA THR A 297 -12.75 4.02 -13.92
C THR A 297 -11.81 5.19 -13.61
N LYS A 298 -12.15 6.36 -14.14
CA LYS A 298 -11.43 7.61 -13.86
C LYS A 298 -12.31 8.48 -12.96
N PRO A 299 -11.89 8.77 -11.72
CA PRO A 299 -12.65 9.63 -10.83
C PRO A 299 -12.84 11.03 -11.44
N ALA A 300 -14.07 11.54 -11.39
CA ALA A 300 -14.35 12.92 -11.82
C ALA A 300 -13.79 13.93 -10.81
N THR A 301 -13.77 13.56 -9.54
CA THR A 301 -13.27 14.40 -8.45
C THR A 301 -12.38 13.57 -7.53
N THR A 302 -11.25 14.14 -7.16
CA THR A 302 -10.32 13.55 -6.19
C THR A 302 -10.61 14.11 -4.80
N LEU A 303 -10.79 13.23 -3.84
CA LEU A 303 -11.02 13.58 -2.43
C LEU A 303 -9.77 13.25 -1.61
N GLU A 304 -9.43 14.16 -0.69
CA GLU A 304 -8.24 14.00 0.14
C GLU A 304 -8.31 14.95 1.34
N PHE A 305 -7.94 14.46 2.53
CA PHE A 305 -7.58 15.31 3.66
C PHE A 305 -6.07 15.55 3.66
N THR A 306 -5.64 16.66 4.24
CA THR A 306 -4.20 16.86 4.48
C THR A 306 -3.68 15.88 5.53
N PRO A 307 -2.38 15.53 5.52
CA PRO A 307 -1.82 14.68 6.57
C PRO A 307 -2.03 15.22 7.98
N ALA A 308 -1.98 16.54 8.16
CA ALA A 308 -2.22 17.18 9.45
C ALA A 308 -3.67 17.01 9.94
N GLU A 309 -4.65 17.17 9.04
CA GLU A 309 -6.07 16.93 9.35
C GLU A 309 -6.29 15.47 9.77
N VAL A 310 -5.70 14.53 9.05
CA VAL A 310 -5.81 13.09 9.38
C VAL A 310 -5.20 12.81 10.75
N ALA A 311 -3.99 13.30 11.02
CA ALA A 311 -3.32 13.08 12.30
C ALA A 311 -4.13 13.65 13.47
N ALA A 312 -4.77 14.81 13.28
CA ALA A 312 -5.58 15.46 14.31
C ALA A 312 -6.87 14.69 14.63
N GLN A 313 -7.48 14.04 13.63
CA GLN A 313 -8.84 13.49 13.73
C GLN A 313 -8.90 11.96 13.73
N ARG A 314 -7.85 11.28 13.28
CA ARG A 314 -7.86 9.84 13.01
C ARG A 314 -8.37 9.02 14.20
N GLN A 315 -7.85 9.25 15.39
CA GLN A 315 -8.25 8.49 16.57
C GLN A 315 -9.71 8.73 16.96
N ALA A 316 -10.17 9.97 16.86
CA ALA A 316 -11.56 10.31 17.13
C ALA A 316 -12.51 9.65 16.13
N TRP A 317 -12.16 9.68 14.85
CA TRP A 317 -12.98 9.06 13.79
C TRP A 317 -12.95 7.52 13.85
N ILE A 318 -11.84 6.93 14.22
CA ILE A 318 -11.78 5.48 14.47
C ILE A 318 -12.67 5.09 15.64
N SER A 319 -12.62 5.82 16.74
CA SER A 319 -13.48 5.57 17.92
C SER A 319 -14.96 5.71 17.57
N GLU A 320 -15.31 6.71 16.78
CA GLU A 320 -16.66 6.95 16.28
C GLU A 320 -17.16 5.80 15.40
N TRP A 321 -16.32 5.35 14.45
CA TRP A 321 -16.58 4.18 13.63
C TRP A 321 -16.82 2.93 14.49
N GLN A 322 -15.92 2.69 15.44
CA GLN A 322 -15.97 1.50 16.30
C GLN A 322 -17.26 1.44 17.13
N ARG A 323 -17.68 2.57 17.68
CA ARG A 323 -18.96 2.67 18.41
C ARG A 323 -20.16 2.42 17.49
N ALA A 324 -20.13 2.99 16.29
CA ALA A 324 -21.22 2.88 15.34
C ALA A 324 -21.44 1.44 14.84
N VAL A 325 -20.36 0.72 14.50
CA VAL A 325 -20.44 -0.64 13.95
C VAL A 325 -20.64 -1.71 15.01
N SER A 326 -20.44 -1.38 16.28
CA SER A 326 -20.65 -2.31 17.40
C SER A 326 -22.10 -2.36 17.92
N ARG A 327 -23.00 -1.55 17.38
CA ARG A 327 -24.41 -1.44 17.82
C ARG A 327 -25.36 -2.25 17.00
#